data_39d134f8d24a0140b1355acf64ecdbf0
#
_entry.id   39d134f8d24a0140b1355acf64ecdbf0
#
_cell.length_a   1.000
_cell.length_b   1.000
_cell.length_c   1.000
_cell.angle_alpha   90.00
_cell.angle_beta   90.00
_cell.angle_gamma   90.00
#
_symmetry.space_group_name_H-M   'P 1'
#
loop_
_entity.id
_entity.type
_entity.pdbx_description
1 polymer ?
#
loop_
_entity_poly.entity_id
_entity_poly.type
_entity_poly.pdbx_seq_one_letter_code
_entity_poly.pdbx_strand_id
1 'polypeptide(L)'
;MRALRKRGKTMATINTWNELRAILCNLSVLTDDELHALMNRIAGAGLPCGCSPMDRAMNGEYSAEHNKLVQKAYWALDDEEHTRYHRANSEPLEEYRKAHLAGHTVEELRTNEELRAHWDFYSDYHKDVWGYRPTLAEALR
;
A
#
# COMPACT_ATOMS: atom_id res chain seq x y z
N MET A 1 -21.97 -14.16 -3.35
CA MET A 1 -21.35 -15.21 -2.53
C MET A 1 -20.69 -16.29 -3.35
N ARG A 2 -21.39 -16.83 -4.35
CA ARG A 2 -20.77 -17.81 -5.25
C ARG A 2 -19.57 -17.24 -6.01
N ALA A 3 -19.69 -16.02 -6.49
CA ALA A 3 -18.61 -15.34 -7.18
C ALA A 3 -17.39 -15.18 -6.29
N LEU A 4 -17.59 -14.88 -5.01
CA LEU A 4 -16.50 -14.75 -4.05
C LEU A 4 -15.82 -16.09 -3.81
N ARG A 5 -16.60 -17.17 -3.68
CA ARG A 5 -16.04 -18.51 -3.49
C ARG A 5 -15.23 -18.94 -4.69
N LYS A 6 -15.74 -18.75 -5.90
CA LYS A 6 -15.01 -19.03 -7.14
C LYS A 6 -13.73 -18.22 -7.22
N ARG A 7 -13.82 -16.94 -6.89
CA ARG A 7 -12.69 -16.04 -6.88
C ARG A 7 -11.60 -16.52 -5.94
N GLY A 8 -11.96 -16.96 -4.72
CA GLY A 8 -11.02 -17.52 -3.77
C GLY A 8 -10.31 -18.76 -4.30
N LYS A 9 -11.05 -19.62 -4.99
CA LYS A 9 -10.52 -20.80 -5.64
C LYS A 9 -9.57 -20.45 -6.78
N THR A 10 -9.96 -19.48 -7.59
CA THR A 10 -9.22 -19.04 -8.77
C THR A 10 -7.98 -18.25 -8.39
N MET A 11 -8.04 -17.47 -7.33
CA MET A 11 -6.90 -16.73 -6.81
C MET A 11 -5.75 -17.67 -6.42
N ALA A 12 -6.04 -18.95 -6.17
CA ALA A 12 -4.99 -19.91 -5.90
C ALA A 12 -4.05 -20.09 -7.10
N THR A 13 -4.50 -19.85 -8.31
CA THR A 13 -3.71 -20.10 -9.51
C THR A 13 -3.34 -18.84 -10.30
N ILE A 14 -4.15 -17.80 -10.25
CA ILE A 14 -3.99 -16.55 -11.02
C ILE A 14 -3.74 -16.82 -12.51
N ASN A 15 -4.23 -17.92 -13.01
CA ASN A 15 -4.07 -18.27 -14.42
C ASN A 15 -5.28 -17.88 -15.26
N THR A 16 -6.32 -17.38 -14.60
CA THR A 16 -7.56 -17.00 -15.26
C THR A 16 -7.57 -15.49 -15.49
N TRP A 17 -7.01 -15.07 -16.60
CA TRP A 17 -6.82 -13.65 -16.93
C TRP A 17 -8.12 -12.85 -16.95
N ASN A 18 -9.22 -13.47 -17.40
CA ASN A 18 -10.52 -12.79 -17.41
C ASN A 18 -11.02 -12.50 -15.99
N GLU A 19 -10.78 -13.41 -15.07
CA GLU A 19 -11.16 -13.20 -13.67
C GLU A 19 -10.31 -12.11 -13.02
N LEU A 20 -9.02 -12.08 -13.34
CA LEU A 20 -8.15 -11.00 -12.86
C LEU A 20 -8.62 -9.64 -13.39
N ARG A 21 -8.99 -9.56 -14.67
CA ARG A 21 -9.56 -8.34 -15.23
C ARG A 21 -10.84 -7.93 -14.53
N ALA A 22 -11.71 -8.88 -14.24
CA ALA A 22 -12.97 -8.61 -13.53
C ALA A 22 -12.73 -8.05 -12.13
N ILE A 23 -11.78 -8.59 -11.42
CA ILE A 23 -11.40 -8.11 -10.08
C ILE A 23 -10.86 -6.69 -10.17
N LEU A 24 -10.02 -6.40 -11.16
CA LEU A 24 -9.44 -5.07 -11.37
C LEU A 24 -10.47 -3.99 -11.67
N CYS A 25 -11.60 -4.36 -12.23
CA CYS A 25 -12.68 -3.41 -12.51
C CYS A 25 -13.37 -2.92 -11.23
N ASN A 26 -13.18 -3.58 -10.11
CA ASN A 26 -13.92 -3.27 -8.88
C ASN A 26 -13.11 -3.60 -7.61
N LEU A 27 -11.96 -2.95 -7.48
CA LEU A 27 -11.05 -3.18 -6.35
C LEU A 27 -11.67 -2.76 -5.01
N SER A 28 -12.54 -1.78 -5.01
CA SER A 28 -13.13 -1.25 -3.78
C SER A 28 -14.01 -2.25 -3.03
N VAL A 29 -14.50 -3.30 -3.70
CA VAL A 29 -15.32 -4.33 -3.05
C VAL A 29 -14.48 -5.42 -2.35
N LEU A 30 -13.17 -5.45 -2.58
CA LEU A 30 -12.30 -6.40 -1.92
C LEU A 30 -12.15 -6.04 -0.44
N THR A 31 -12.21 -7.04 0.44
CA THR A 31 -11.80 -6.84 1.82
C THR A 31 -10.28 -6.64 1.89
N ASP A 32 -9.77 -6.12 3.00
CA ASP A 32 -8.33 -5.97 3.16
C ASP A 32 -7.61 -7.32 3.05
N ASP A 33 -8.18 -8.37 3.62
CA ASP A 33 -7.61 -9.71 3.55
C ASP A 33 -7.59 -10.24 2.11
N GLU A 34 -8.67 -10.00 1.35
CA GLU A 34 -8.73 -10.39 -0.06
C GLU A 34 -7.72 -9.62 -0.89
N LEU A 35 -7.59 -8.32 -0.63
CA LEU A 35 -6.62 -7.46 -1.30
C LEU A 35 -5.20 -7.98 -1.09
N HIS A 36 -4.82 -8.21 0.17
CA HIS A 36 -3.50 -8.70 0.53
C HIS A 36 -3.24 -10.11 -0.01
N ALA A 37 -4.24 -10.98 0.04
CA ALA A 37 -4.11 -12.33 -0.51
C ALA A 37 -3.85 -12.30 -2.02
N LEU A 38 -4.54 -11.42 -2.74
CA LEU A 38 -4.34 -11.29 -4.18
C LEU A 38 -2.96 -10.69 -4.51
N MET A 39 -2.55 -9.66 -3.78
CA MET A 39 -1.21 -9.09 -3.92
C MET A 39 -0.12 -10.14 -3.68
N ASN A 40 -0.25 -10.92 -2.61
CA ASN A 40 0.71 -11.96 -2.28
C ASN A 40 0.79 -13.04 -3.36
N ARG A 41 -0.32 -13.39 -3.97
CA ARG A 41 -0.32 -14.38 -5.07
C ARG A 41 0.40 -13.85 -6.29
N ILE A 42 0.18 -12.59 -6.63
CA ILE A 42 0.83 -11.95 -7.78
C ILE A 42 2.33 -11.78 -7.50
N ALA A 43 2.68 -11.32 -6.30
CA ALA A 43 4.07 -11.11 -5.90
C ALA A 43 4.80 -12.40 -5.51
N GLY A 44 4.07 -13.47 -5.27
CA GLY A 44 4.64 -14.79 -5.05
C GLY A 44 5.08 -15.09 -3.64
N ALA A 45 4.37 -14.58 -2.63
CA ALA A 45 4.66 -14.93 -1.25
C ALA A 45 4.65 -16.45 -1.08
N GLY A 46 5.74 -17.00 -0.56
CA GLY A 46 5.90 -18.44 -0.39
C GLY A 46 6.34 -19.22 -1.62
N LEU A 47 6.54 -18.54 -2.76
CA LEU A 47 7.06 -19.17 -3.98
C LEU A 47 8.58 -18.99 -4.10
N PRO A 48 9.28 -19.91 -4.78
CA PRO A 48 10.68 -19.69 -5.09
C PRO A 48 10.89 -18.41 -5.90
N CYS A 49 12.06 -17.80 -5.75
CA CYS A 49 12.44 -16.61 -6.49
C CYS A 49 12.31 -16.86 -8.01
N GLY A 50 11.68 -15.94 -8.71
CA GLY A 50 11.47 -16.05 -10.16
C GLY A 50 10.21 -16.81 -10.58
N CYS A 51 9.47 -17.39 -9.64
CA CYS A 51 8.29 -18.19 -9.94
C CYS A 51 6.97 -17.44 -9.82
N SER A 52 6.96 -16.23 -9.24
CA SER A 52 5.72 -15.48 -9.09
C SER A 52 5.20 -14.97 -10.44
N PRO A 53 3.88 -14.79 -10.57
CA PRO A 53 3.33 -14.14 -11.76
C PRO A 53 4.00 -12.80 -12.07
N MET A 54 4.32 -12.00 -11.06
CA MET A 54 5.00 -10.71 -11.26
C MET A 54 6.43 -10.88 -11.78
N ASP A 55 7.19 -11.81 -11.21
CA ASP A 55 8.55 -12.11 -11.67
C ASP A 55 8.54 -12.58 -13.13
N ARG A 56 7.62 -13.48 -13.46
CA ARG A 56 7.49 -13.99 -14.83
C ARG A 56 7.09 -12.89 -15.81
N ALA A 57 6.18 -12.00 -15.40
CA ALA A 57 5.78 -10.88 -16.22
C ALA A 57 6.94 -9.90 -16.46
N MET A 58 7.71 -9.63 -15.41
CA MET A 58 8.89 -8.75 -15.50
C MET A 58 9.98 -9.34 -16.40
N ASN A 59 10.08 -10.68 -16.44
CA ASN A 59 11.02 -11.39 -17.29
C ASN A 59 10.48 -11.63 -18.70
N GLY A 60 9.26 -11.17 -19.00
CA GLY A 60 8.68 -11.30 -20.33
C GLY A 60 8.26 -12.72 -20.72
N GLU A 61 7.96 -13.56 -19.74
CA GLU A 61 7.61 -14.96 -19.99
C GLU A 61 6.19 -15.18 -20.51
N TYR A 62 5.30 -14.21 -20.28
CA TYR A 62 3.94 -14.26 -20.84
C TYR A 62 3.89 -13.52 -22.17
N SER A 63 2.75 -13.58 -22.85
CA SER A 63 2.52 -12.71 -24.00
C SER A 63 2.60 -11.23 -23.55
N ALA A 64 2.87 -10.32 -24.47
CA ALA A 64 2.98 -8.90 -24.16
C ALA A 64 1.71 -8.38 -23.46
N GLU A 65 0.54 -8.85 -23.87
CA GLU A 65 -0.74 -8.49 -23.26
C GLU A 65 -0.82 -8.97 -21.81
N HIS A 66 -0.45 -10.21 -21.55
CA HIS A 66 -0.52 -10.79 -20.21
C HIS A 66 0.54 -10.20 -19.27
N ASN A 67 1.73 -9.90 -19.79
CA ASN A 67 2.76 -9.22 -19.00
C ASN A 67 2.27 -7.87 -18.49
N LYS A 68 1.65 -7.10 -19.38
CA LYS A 68 1.08 -5.80 -19.02
C LYS A 68 -0.06 -5.94 -18.03
N LEU A 69 -0.90 -6.95 -18.19
CA LEU A 69 -2.03 -7.18 -17.30
C LEU A 69 -1.57 -7.50 -15.87
N VAL A 70 -0.58 -8.37 -15.72
CA VAL A 70 -0.05 -8.74 -14.42
C VAL A 70 0.57 -7.52 -13.72
N GLN A 71 1.38 -6.77 -14.44
CA GLN A 71 2.02 -5.56 -13.90
C GLN A 71 0.98 -4.50 -13.52
N LYS A 72 0.02 -4.27 -14.38
CA LYS A 72 -1.08 -3.33 -14.12
C LYS A 72 -1.90 -3.75 -12.91
N ALA A 73 -2.16 -5.06 -12.78
CA ALA A 73 -2.90 -5.60 -11.66
C ALA A 73 -2.16 -5.37 -10.34
N TYR A 74 -0.89 -5.66 -10.32
CA TYR A 74 -0.09 -5.48 -9.11
C TYR A 74 -0.07 -4.01 -8.66
N TRP A 75 0.20 -3.10 -9.59
CA TRP A 75 0.25 -1.67 -9.26
C TRP A 75 -1.11 -1.11 -8.86
N ALA A 76 -2.19 -1.58 -9.47
CA ALA A 76 -3.54 -1.16 -9.09
C ALA A 76 -3.90 -1.62 -7.68
N LEU A 77 -3.53 -2.85 -7.31
CA LEU A 77 -3.74 -3.37 -5.96
C LEU A 77 -2.89 -2.61 -4.94
N ASP A 78 -1.65 -2.31 -5.28
CA ASP A 78 -0.76 -1.54 -4.44
C ASP A 78 -1.31 -0.12 -4.19
N ASP A 79 -1.81 0.53 -5.24
CA ASP A 79 -2.46 1.85 -5.12
C ASP A 79 -3.70 1.79 -4.24
N GLU A 80 -4.51 0.73 -4.35
CA GLU A 80 -5.68 0.56 -3.50
C GLU A 80 -5.29 0.39 -2.05
N GLU A 81 -4.25 -0.38 -1.77
CA GLU A 81 -3.72 -0.55 -0.41
C GLU A 81 -3.26 0.79 0.17
N HIS A 82 -2.49 1.57 -0.60
CA HIS A 82 -2.03 2.89 -0.17
C HIS A 82 -3.20 3.85 0.07
N THR A 83 -4.21 3.82 -0.79
CA THR A 83 -5.41 4.64 -0.63
C THR A 83 -6.13 4.32 0.68
N ARG A 84 -6.27 3.05 1.00
CA ARG A 84 -6.91 2.61 2.25
C ARG A 84 -6.09 3.02 3.46
N TYR A 85 -4.77 2.84 3.40
CA TYR A 85 -3.87 3.22 4.47
C TYR A 85 -3.93 4.73 4.71
N HIS A 86 -3.86 5.52 3.66
CA HIS A 86 -3.96 6.97 3.73
C HIS A 86 -5.30 7.40 4.37
N ARG A 87 -6.40 6.84 3.90
CA ARG A 87 -7.73 7.16 4.43
C ARG A 87 -7.86 6.83 5.91
N ALA A 88 -7.30 5.70 6.32
CA ALA A 88 -7.38 5.25 7.71
C ALA A 88 -6.46 6.04 8.65
N ASN A 89 -5.36 6.61 8.15
CA ASN A 89 -4.30 7.17 8.98
C ASN A 89 -4.12 8.70 8.87
N SER A 90 -4.78 9.36 7.93
CA SER A 90 -4.64 10.80 7.76
C SER A 90 -5.12 11.59 8.99
N GLU A 91 -6.24 11.21 9.56
CA GLU A 91 -6.78 11.85 10.76
C GLU A 91 -5.96 11.54 12.02
N PRO A 92 -5.63 10.26 12.33
CA PRO A 92 -4.73 9.95 13.43
C PRO A 92 -3.36 10.65 13.34
N LEU A 93 -2.81 10.77 12.14
CA LEU A 93 -1.56 11.48 11.93
C LEU A 93 -1.68 12.95 12.31
N GLU A 94 -2.74 13.61 11.90
CA GLU A 94 -3.00 15.01 12.23
C GLU A 94 -3.24 15.20 13.74
N GLU A 95 -3.94 14.27 14.36
CA GLU A 95 -4.13 14.28 15.81
C GLU A 95 -2.81 14.15 16.56
N TYR A 96 -1.92 13.29 16.09
CA TYR A 96 -0.58 13.15 16.67
C TYR A 96 0.21 14.46 16.58
N ARG A 97 0.18 15.09 15.40
CA ARG A 97 0.85 16.39 15.20
C ARG A 97 0.34 17.43 16.18
N LYS A 98 -0.98 17.57 16.31
CA LYS A 98 -1.60 18.53 17.21
C LYS A 98 -1.28 18.28 18.67
N ALA A 99 -1.20 17.00 19.06
CA ALA A 99 -0.95 16.62 20.42
C ALA A 99 0.51 16.84 20.84
N HIS A 100 1.46 16.67 19.92
CA HIS A 100 2.88 16.59 20.29
C HIS A 100 3.78 17.65 19.65
N LEU A 101 3.39 18.23 18.52
CA LEU A 101 4.27 19.11 17.76
C LEU A 101 3.72 20.52 17.55
N ALA A 102 2.42 20.68 17.37
CA ALA A 102 1.83 21.96 17.03
C ALA A 102 2.10 23.02 18.10
N GLY A 103 2.49 24.21 17.64
CA GLY A 103 2.75 25.34 18.52
C GLY A 103 4.14 25.39 19.11
N HIS A 104 4.95 24.37 18.93
CA HIS A 104 6.33 24.40 19.35
C HIS A 104 7.21 25.13 18.33
N THR A 105 8.35 25.62 18.78
CA THR A 105 9.32 26.34 17.95
C THR A 105 10.44 25.43 17.52
N VAL A 106 11.17 25.84 16.48
CA VAL A 106 12.37 25.13 16.03
C VAL A 106 13.42 25.11 17.14
N GLU A 107 13.51 26.18 17.92
CA GLU A 107 14.47 26.25 19.03
C GLU A 107 14.15 25.24 20.12
N GLU A 108 12.87 25.09 20.47
CA GLU A 108 12.43 24.05 21.40
C GLU A 108 12.77 22.65 20.87
N LEU A 109 12.63 22.44 19.58
CA LEU A 109 12.96 21.16 18.95
C LEU A 109 14.46 20.85 19.09
N ARG A 110 15.32 21.86 19.02
CA ARG A 110 16.77 21.69 19.15
C ARG A 110 17.17 21.28 20.56
N THR A 111 16.49 21.79 21.56
CA THR A 111 16.90 21.67 22.96
C THR A 111 16.14 20.60 23.73
N ASN A 112 15.04 20.10 23.18
CA ASN A 112 14.17 19.13 23.82
C ASN A 112 14.26 17.77 23.12
N GLU A 113 14.85 16.82 23.81
CA GLU A 113 15.07 15.47 23.29
C GLU A 113 13.77 14.71 23.04
N GLU A 114 12.80 14.86 23.92
CA GLU A 114 11.48 14.24 23.77
C GLU A 114 10.75 14.80 22.56
N LEU A 115 10.81 16.10 22.35
CA LEU A 115 10.20 16.75 21.19
C LEU A 115 10.84 16.28 19.89
N ARG A 116 12.17 16.10 19.89
CA ARG A 116 12.85 15.52 18.72
C ARG A 116 12.38 14.11 18.41
N ALA A 117 12.16 13.30 19.43
CA ALA A 117 11.63 11.94 19.25
C ALA A 117 10.24 11.97 18.61
N HIS A 118 9.38 12.91 19.04
CA HIS A 118 8.07 13.09 18.43
C HIS A 118 8.18 13.56 16.98
N TRP A 119 9.12 14.43 16.69
CA TRP A 119 9.37 14.87 15.32
C TRP A 119 9.81 13.71 14.43
N ASP A 120 10.74 12.89 14.87
CA ASP A 120 11.23 11.76 14.11
C ASP A 120 10.10 10.77 13.83
N PHE A 121 9.30 10.45 14.84
CA PHE A 121 8.15 9.57 14.68
C PHE A 121 7.13 10.13 13.71
N TYR A 122 6.77 11.40 13.87
CA TYR A 122 5.81 12.07 13.00
C TYR A 122 6.30 12.11 11.55
N SER A 123 7.57 12.43 11.35
CA SER A 123 8.17 12.50 10.02
C SER A 123 8.09 11.15 9.29
N ASP A 124 8.42 10.07 9.98
CA ASP A 124 8.33 8.71 9.42
C ASP A 124 6.88 8.31 9.16
N TYR A 125 5.99 8.58 10.09
CA TYR A 125 4.57 8.30 9.95
C TYR A 125 3.96 9.08 8.77
N HIS A 126 4.30 10.36 8.66
CA HIS A 126 3.85 11.21 7.56
C HIS A 126 4.30 10.66 6.20
N LYS A 127 5.55 10.19 6.13
CA LYS A 127 6.06 9.58 4.91
C LYS A 127 5.27 8.32 4.54
N ASP A 128 4.91 7.49 5.52
CA ASP A 128 4.12 6.30 5.27
C ASP A 128 2.72 6.62 4.77
N VAL A 129 2.10 7.67 5.34
CA VAL A 129 0.73 8.06 4.98
C VAL A 129 0.68 8.83 3.66
N TRP A 130 1.58 9.80 3.47
CA TRP A 130 1.54 10.74 2.35
C TRP A 130 2.55 10.46 1.25
N GLY A 131 3.53 9.61 1.52
CA GLY A 131 4.59 9.28 0.56
C GLY A 131 5.78 10.24 0.57
N TYR A 132 5.74 11.28 1.40
CA TYR A 132 6.83 12.24 1.55
C TYR A 132 6.93 12.73 2.99
N ARG A 133 8.09 13.23 3.38
CA ARG A 133 8.29 13.77 4.72
C ARG A 133 7.80 15.21 4.80
N PRO A 134 7.23 15.64 5.95
CA PRO A 134 6.78 17.00 6.12
C PRO A 134 7.94 17.96 6.35
N THR A 135 7.69 19.25 6.11
CA THR A 135 8.61 20.29 6.56
C THR A 135 8.40 20.58 8.04
N LEU A 136 9.38 21.18 8.69
CA LEU A 136 9.22 21.64 10.08
C LEU A 136 8.08 22.65 10.21
N ALA A 137 7.94 23.54 9.24
CA ALA A 137 6.86 24.54 9.25
C ALA A 137 5.48 23.87 9.27
N GLU A 138 5.30 22.80 8.48
CA GLU A 138 4.05 22.05 8.47
C GLU A 138 3.81 21.33 9.79
N ALA A 139 4.84 20.71 10.36
CA ALA A 139 4.73 19.95 11.58
C ALA A 139 4.43 20.81 12.82
N LEU A 140 5.03 21.98 12.89
CA LEU A 140 4.94 22.87 14.06
C LEU A 140 3.82 23.91 13.96
N ARG A 141 3.11 23.91 12.86
CA ARG A 141 2.01 24.83 12.58
C ARG A 141 0.92 24.86 13.63
#